data_f865e08d12f194b2d03edf1c5c2af12f
#
_entry.id   f865e08d12f194b2d03edf1c5c2af12f
#
_cell.length_a   1.000
_cell.length_b   1.000
_cell.length_c   1.000
_cell.angle_alpha   90.00
_cell.angle_beta   90.00
_cell.angle_gamma   90.00
#
_symmetry.space_group_name_H-M   'P 1'
#
loop_
_entity.id
_entity.type
_entity.pdbx_description
1 polymer ?
#
loop_
_entity_poly.entity_id
_entity_poly.type
_entity_poly.pdbx_seq_one_letter_code
_entity_poly.pdbx_strand_id
1 'polypeptide(L)'
;VAEVWGVGHRTEKALATMGIKTVLDLARADTRLIRKTFGVVLERTVRELRGEACFSLEENPPAKQQIVVSRSFGQRVETLTDMQQAVTGFAARAAEKLRNERQYCRVISVFIRTSPYSVRDTQYANQATEKLTVATQDSRTIIQAAQAALARIWREDIAYAKAGVMLADFSGKEAQLDLFD
;
A
#
# COMPACT_ATOMS: atom_id res chain seq x y z
N VAL A 1 23.52 10.86 6.33
CA VAL A 1 23.12 9.48 5.97
C VAL A 1 21.67 9.40 5.54
N ALA A 2 20.82 10.37 5.91
CA ALA A 2 19.40 10.44 5.55
C ALA A 2 19.11 10.49 4.02
N GLU A 3 20.05 10.95 3.22
CA GLU A 3 19.95 11.02 1.75
C GLU A 3 20.09 9.65 1.07
N VAL A 4 20.52 8.63 1.81
CA VAL A 4 20.72 7.29 1.25
C VAL A 4 19.36 6.60 1.09
N TRP A 5 19.11 6.07 -0.11
CA TRP A 5 17.91 5.28 -0.38
C TRP A 5 17.74 4.13 0.61
N GLY A 6 16.57 4.02 1.21
CA GLY A 6 16.27 2.99 2.23
C GLY A 6 16.64 3.40 3.66
N VAL A 7 17.28 4.55 3.88
CA VAL A 7 17.55 5.10 5.22
C VAL A 7 16.47 6.10 5.61
N GLY A 8 15.45 5.63 6.32
CA GLY A 8 14.43 6.51 6.91
C GLY A 8 14.85 7.05 8.28
N HIS A 9 14.09 7.99 8.83
CA HIS A 9 14.40 8.68 10.09
C HIS A 9 14.68 7.75 11.29
N ARG A 10 14.00 6.61 11.37
CA ARG A 10 14.24 5.62 12.45
C ARG A 10 15.61 4.94 12.28
N THR A 11 15.95 4.57 11.05
CA THR A 11 17.25 3.95 10.70
C THR A 11 18.37 4.94 10.88
N GLU A 12 18.18 6.20 10.47
CA GLU A 12 19.15 7.29 10.69
C GLU A 12 19.49 7.47 12.18
N LYS A 13 18.47 7.56 13.05
CA LYS A 13 18.67 7.67 14.49
C LYS A 13 19.46 6.48 15.05
N ALA A 14 19.12 5.26 14.64
CA ALA A 14 19.82 4.06 15.08
C ALA A 14 21.28 4.01 14.58
N LEU A 15 21.54 4.42 13.34
CA LEU A 15 22.90 4.56 12.81
C LEU A 15 23.71 5.61 13.58
N ALA A 16 23.09 6.74 13.93
CA ALA A 16 23.75 7.80 14.70
C ALA A 16 24.20 7.32 16.09
N THR A 17 23.44 6.46 16.77
CA THR A 17 23.86 5.85 18.07
C THR A 17 25.08 4.94 17.93
N MET A 18 25.32 4.40 16.71
CA MET A 18 26.51 3.60 16.38
C MET A 18 27.67 4.44 15.86
N GLY A 19 27.56 5.78 15.89
CA GLY A 19 28.59 6.69 15.37
C GLY A 19 28.58 6.89 13.87
N ILE A 20 27.62 6.30 13.14
CA ILE A 20 27.48 6.39 11.67
C ILE A 20 26.59 7.58 11.34
N LYS A 21 27.17 8.71 11.00
CA LYS A 21 26.45 9.98 10.76
C LYS A 21 26.46 10.41 9.30
N THR A 22 27.45 10.01 8.53
CA THR A 22 27.64 10.38 7.13
C THR A 22 27.46 9.17 6.20
N VAL A 23 27.28 9.41 4.90
CA VAL A 23 27.26 8.36 3.88
C VAL A 23 28.58 7.62 3.83
N LEU A 24 29.69 8.34 4.04
CA LEU A 24 31.03 7.74 4.04
C LEU A 24 31.21 6.81 5.25
N ASP A 25 30.72 7.20 6.45
CA ASP A 25 30.74 6.33 7.62
C ASP A 25 29.97 5.05 7.35
N LEU A 26 28.77 5.17 6.73
CA LEU A 26 27.95 4.02 6.37
C LEU A 26 28.65 3.12 5.33
N ALA A 27 29.27 3.70 4.32
CA ALA A 27 30.03 2.96 3.33
C ALA A 27 31.21 2.20 3.95
N ARG A 28 31.83 2.72 5.01
CA ARG A 28 32.95 2.09 5.73
C ARG A 28 32.53 1.14 6.85
N ALA A 29 31.23 1.10 7.20
CA ALA A 29 30.74 0.30 8.31
C ALA A 29 30.91 -1.19 8.06
N ASP A 30 31.09 -1.97 9.12
CA ASP A 30 31.14 -3.45 9.04
C ASP A 30 29.81 -4.01 8.52
N THR A 31 29.84 -4.65 7.36
CA THR A 31 28.66 -5.21 6.69
C THR A 31 27.98 -6.30 7.53
N ARG A 32 28.75 -7.08 8.31
CA ARG A 32 28.19 -8.12 9.20
C ARG A 32 27.39 -7.50 10.34
N LEU A 33 27.92 -6.41 10.91
CA LEU A 33 27.24 -5.66 11.97
C LEU A 33 25.97 -5.01 11.43
N ILE A 34 26.04 -4.37 10.26
CA ILE A 34 24.87 -3.77 9.59
C ILE A 34 23.81 -4.83 9.30
N ARG A 35 24.19 -5.98 8.74
CA ARG A 35 23.27 -7.08 8.48
C ARG A 35 22.57 -7.60 9.75
N LYS A 36 23.32 -7.77 10.83
CA LYS A 36 22.77 -8.23 12.12
C LYS A 36 21.78 -7.24 12.72
N THR A 37 22.03 -5.95 12.58
CA THR A 37 21.24 -4.89 13.24
C THR A 37 20.06 -4.41 12.38
N PHE A 38 20.23 -4.29 11.07
CA PHE A 38 19.29 -3.67 10.15
C PHE A 38 18.78 -4.60 9.04
N GLY A 39 19.37 -5.78 8.92
CA GLY A 39 19.00 -6.77 7.92
C GLY A 39 19.76 -6.66 6.61
N VAL A 40 19.45 -7.59 5.69
CA VAL A 40 20.16 -7.77 4.42
C VAL A 40 19.98 -6.59 3.45
N VAL A 41 18.88 -5.88 3.52
CA VAL A 41 18.60 -4.76 2.60
C VAL A 41 19.60 -3.63 2.83
N LEU A 42 19.81 -3.20 4.08
CA LEU A 42 20.78 -2.14 4.37
C LEU A 42 22.22 -2.62 4.16
N GLU A 43 22.54 -3.90 4.41
CA GLU A 43 23.83 -4.48 4.06
C GLU A 43 24.12 -4.34 2.55
N ARG A 44 23.16 -4.69 1.69
CA ARG A 44 23.30 -4.53 0.24
C ARG A 44 23.50 -3.07 -0.16
N THR A 45 22.74 -2.14 0.44
CA THR A 45 22.95 -0.70 0.25
C THR A 45 24.39 -0.28 0.59
N VAL A 46 24.96 -0.78 1.70
CA VAL A 46 26.36 -0.51 2.07
C VAL A 46 27.34 -1.02 1.02
N ARG A 47 27.11 -2.22 0.49
CA ARG A 47 27.94 -2.78 -0.58
C ARG A 47 27.85 -1.96 -1.87
N GLU A 48 26.65 -1.51 -2.24
CA GLU A 48 26.47 -0.64 -3.40
C GLU A 48 27.14 0.72 -3.24
N LEU A 49 27.16 1.30 -2.04
CA LEU A 49 27.92 2.50 -1.73
C LEU A 49 29.44 2.31 -1.92
N ARG A 50 29.91 1.07 -1.91
CA ARG A 50 31.31 0.67 -2.21
C ARG A 50 31.55 0.35 -3.67
N GLY A 51 30.52 0.40 -4.52
CA GLY A 51 30.61 0.06 -5.95
C GLY A 51 30.33 -1.42 -6.26
N GLU A 52 29.87 -2.22 -5.29
CA GLU A 52 29.46 -3.60 -5.55
C GLU A 52 28.00 -3.62 -6.03
N ALA A 53 27.74 -4.08 -7.25
CA ALA A 53 26.38 -4.22 -7.77
C ALA A 53 25.64 -5.36 -7.04
N CYS A 54 24.71 -5.00 -6.15
CA CYS A 54 23.88 -5.95 -5.37
C CYS A 54 22.44 -6.03 -5.84
N PHE A 55 21.96 -5.02 -6.58
CA PHE A 55 20.64 -4.97 -7.18
C PHE A 55 20.77 -4.96 -8.70
N SER A 56 20.17 -5.93 -9.36
CA SER A 56 20.03 -5.93 -10.81
C SER A 56 18.78 -5.15 -11.21
N LEU A 57 18.81 -4.53 -12.38
CA LEU A 57 17.62 -3.99 -13.00
C LEU A 57 16.73 -5.16 -13.43
N GLU A 58 15.49 -5.21 -12.92
CA GLU A 58 14.51 -6.19 -13.40
C GLU A 58 13.97 -5.74 -14.75
N GLU A 59 14.36 -6.44 -15.80
CA GLU A 59 13.87 -6.18 -17.17
C GLU A 59 12.39 -6.56 -17.31
N ASN A 60 11.94 -7.58 -16.56
CA ASN A 60 10.56 -8.04 -16.53
C ASN A 60 10.03 -8.03 -15.09
N PRO A 61 9.35 -6.96 -14.65
CA PRO A 61 8.78 -6.92 -13.31
C PRO A 61 7.74 -8.04 -13.13
N PRO A 62 7.70 -8.68 -11.96
CA PRO A 62 6.72 -9.72 -11.67
C PRO A 62 5.29 -9.17 -11.77
N ALA A 63 4.34 -10.05 -12.07
CA ALA A 63 2.93 -9.68 -12.12
C ALA A 63 2.50 -9.05 -10.79
N LYS A 64 1.70 -7.98 -10.86
CA LYS A 64 1.20 -7.29 -9.68
C LYS A 64 0.37 -8.23 -8.83
N GLN A 65 0.61 -8.23 -7.54
CA GLN A 65 -0.13 -9.02 -6.55
C GLN A 65 -1.30 -8.23 -5.93
N GLN A 66 -1.29 -6.91 -6.10
CA GLN A 66 -2.35 -6.02 -5.62
C GLN A 66 -2.38 -4.71 -6.41
N ILE A 67 -3.55 -4.10 -6.45
CA ILE A 67 -3.78 -2.78 -7.03
C ILE A 67 -4.39 -1.90 -5.96
N VAL A 68 -3.77 -0.76 -5.69
CA VAL A 68 -4.30 0.24 -4.75
C VAL A 68 -4.59 1.54 -5.49
N VAL A 69 -5.80 2.07 -5.29
CA VAL A 69 -6.19 3.40 -5.72
C VAL A 69 -6.64 4.19 -4.50
N SER A 70 -5.90 5.23 -4.14
CA SER A 70 -6.21 6.05 -2.97
C SER A 70 -5.84 7.49 -3.21
N ARG A 71 -6.50 8.40 -2.47
CA ARG A 71 -6.16 9.82 -2.45
C ARG A 71 -6.30 10.41 -1.06
N SER A 72 -5.43 11.35 -0.75
CA SER A 72 -5.68 12.32 0.32
C SER A 72 -6.60 13.41 -0.24
N PHE A 73 -7.59 13.79 0.53
CA PHE A 73 -8.56 14.81 0.15
C PHE A 73 -8.00 16.20 0.43
N GLY A 74 -8.17 17.12 -0.52
CA GLY A 74 -7.78 18.53 -0.35
C GLY A 74 -8.65 19.23 0.71
N GLN A 75 -9.95 18.89 0.72
CA GLN A 75 -10.91 19.23 1.77
C GLN A 75 -11.35 17.95 2.49
N ARG A 76 -11.65 18.03 3.78
CA ARG A 76 -12.14 16.89 4.53
C ARG A 76 -13.48 16.39 3.96
N VAL A 77 -13.65 15.08 3.95
CA VAL A 77 -14.91 14.44 3.60
C VAL A 77 -15.63 14.09 4.90
N GLU A 78 -16.83 14.65 5.07
CA GLU A 78 -17.62 14.55 6.31
C GLU A 78 -18.98 13.88 6.07
N THR A 79 -19.41 13.74 4.81
CA THR A 79 -20.67 13.10 4.46
C THR A 79 -20.46 11.71 3.87
N LEU A 80 -21.37 10.78 4.18
CA LEU A 80 -21.36 9.44 3.59
C LEU A 80 -21.48 9.49 2.07
N THR A 81 -22.32 10.38 1.55
CA THR A 81 -22.54 10.53 0.09
C THR A 81 -21.26 10.88 -0.64
N ASP A 82 -20.49 11.86 -0.15
CA ASP A 82 -19.22 12.25 -0.77
C ASP A 82 -18.18 11.12 -0.69
N MET A 83 -18.15 10.41 0.44
CA MET A 83 -17.27 9.25 0.59
C MET A 83 -17.66 8.11 -0.35
N GLN A 84 -18.94 7.84 -0.53
CA GLN A 84 -19.44 6.85 -1.48
C GLN A 84 -19.07 7.19 -2.92
N GLN A 85 -19.17 8.46 -3.31
CA GLN A 85 -18.75 8.94 -4.63
C GLN A 85 -17.23 8.74 -4.83
N ALA A 86 -16.42 9.10 -3.84
CA ALA A 86 -14.98 8.93 -3.89
C ALA A 86 -14.59 7.45 -4.02
N VAL A 87 -15.17 6.58 -3.18
CA VAL A 87 -14.92 5.13 -3.20
C VAL A 87 -15.37 4.50 -4.51
N THR A 88 -16.51 4.92 -5.08
CA THR A 88 -16.98 4.49 -6.40
C THR A 88 -15.94 4.82 -7.48
N GLY A 89 -15.42 6.05 -7.48
CA GLY A 89 -14.38 6.47 -8.43
C GLY A 89 -13.07 5.69 -8.27
N PHE A 90 -12.67 5.41 -7.03
CA PHE A 90 -11.46 4.61 -6.77
C PHE A 90 -11.63 3.15 -7.20
N ALA A 91 -12.79 2.55 -6.91
CA ALA A 91 -13.11 1.17 -7.31
C ALA A 91 -13.18 1.01 -8.84
N ALA A 92 -13.81 1.95 -9.53
CA ALA A 92 -13.87 1.96 -10.99
C ALA A 92 -12.46 2.04 -11.62
N ARG A 93 -11.61 2.95 -11.12
CA ARG A 93 -10.23 3.08 -11.59
C ARG A 93 -9.35 1.87 -11.23
N ALA A 94 -9.59 1.24 -10.08
CA ALA A 94 -8.90 0.01 -9.70
C ALA A 94 -9.29 -1.15 -10.64
N ALA A 95 -10.58 -1.28 -10.97
CA ALA A 95 -11.08 -2.27 -11.93
C ALA A 95 -10.51 -2.06 -13.35
N GLU A 96 -10.38 -0.81 -13.80
CA GLU A 96 -9.72 -0.49 -15.07
C GLU A 96 -8.26 -0.97 -15.09
N LYS A 97 -7.50 -0.65 -14.02
CA LYS A 97 -6.11 -1.12 -13.89
C LYS A 97 -6.02 -2.64 -13.87
N LEU A 98 -6.95 -3.32 -13.18
CA LEU A 98 -6.99 -4.77 -13.11
C LEU A 98 -7.19 -5.41 -14.48
N ARG A 99 -8.10 -4.86 -15.31
CA ARG A 99 -8.30 -5.30 -16.70
C ARG A 99 -7.07 -5.09 -17.56
N ASN A 100 -6.37 -3.95 -17.39
CA ASN A 100 -5.13 -3.68 -18.12
C ASN A 100 -4.02 -4.68 -17.79
N GLU A 101 -3.99 -5.19 -16.55
CA GLU A 101 -3.10 -6.29 -16.14
C GLU A 101 -3.62 -7.68 -16.57
N ARG A 102 -4.79 -7.77 -17.20
CA ARG A 102 -5.46 -9.04 -17.60
C ARG A 102 -5.66 -10.00 -16.44
N GLN A 103 -6.00 -9.47 -15.27
CA GLN A 103 -6.18 -10.22 -14.02
C GLN A 103 -7.61 -10.07 -13.50
N TYR A 104 -8.00 -10.99 -12.63
CA TYR A 104 -9.24 -11.02 -11.87
C TYR A 104 -8.90 -10.96 -10.39
N CYS A 105 -9.75 -10.36 -9.55
CA CYS A 105 -9.56 -10.29 -8.11
C CYS A 105 -10.70 -10.95 -7.35
N ARG A 106 -10.40 -11.46 -6.16
CA ARG A 106 -11.41 -11.97 -5.20
C ARG A 106 -11.52 -11.10 -3.96
N VAL A 107 -10.52 -10.30 -3.65
CA VAL A 107 -10.46 -9.52 -2.41
C VAL A 107 -10.53 -8.04 -2.73
N ILE A 108 -11.51 -7.37 -2.17
CA ILE A 108 -11.72 -5.93 -2.28
C ILE A 108 -11.68 -5.33 -0.88
N SER A 109 -10.74 -4.44 -0.61
CA SER A 109 -10.63 -3.75 0.68
C SER A 109 -10.83 -2.26 0.49
N VAL A 110 -11.52 -1.64 1.44
CA VAL A 110 -11.68 -0.18 1.53
C VAL A 110 -11.11 0.29 2.85
N PHE A 111 -10.34 1.36 2.81
CA PHE A 111 -9.85 2.02 4.01
C PHE A 111 -10.19 3.50 3.98
N ILE A 112 -10.47 4.04 5.15
CA ILE A 112 -10.71 5.46 5.41
C ILE A 112 -9.93 5.88 6.64
N ARG A 113 -9.42 7.12 6.66
CA ARG A 113 -8.71 7.64 7.82
C ARG A 113 -8.75 9.15 7.92
N THR A 114 -8.64 9.64 9.15
CA THR A 114 -8.38 11.05 9.46
C THR A 114 -6.91 11.41 9.25
N SER A 115 -6.57 12.68 9.40
CA SER A 115 -5.17 13.13 9.33
C SER A 115 -4.43 12.75 10.62
N PRO A 116 -3.34 12.00 10.56
CA PRO A 116 -2.55 11.67 11.77
C PRO A 116 -1.83 12.89 12.36
N TYR A 117 -1.79 14.01 11.62
CA TYR A 117 -1.11 15.24 12.01
C TYR A 117 -2.06 16.32 12.54
N SER A 118 -3.37 16.10 12.47
CA SER A 118 -4.35 17.05 12.99
C SER A 118 -4.56 16.81 14.48
N VAL A 119 -4.32 17.86 15.27
CA VAL A 119 -4.58 17.86 16.73
C VAL A 119 -6.06 18.07 17.03
N ARG A 120 -6.82 18.62 16.06
CA ARG A 120 -8.22 19.02 16.24
C ARG A 120 -9.20 17.91 15.82
N ASP A 121 -8.80 17.03 14.90
CA ASP A 121 -9.66 15.99 14.36
C ASP A 121 -9.66 14.77 15.29
N THR A 122 -10.83 14.17 15.51
CA THR A 122 -10.93 12.85 16.15
C THR A 122 -10.13 11.84 15.32
N GLN A 123 -9.15 11.19 15.94
CA GLN A 123 -8.31 10.20 15.26
C GLN A 123 -9.11 8.92 14.99
N TYR A 124 -9.27 8.61 13.72
CA TYR A 124 -9.94 7.38 13.27
C TYR A 124 -9.26 6.84 12.02
N ALA A 125 -8.98 5.55 12.01
CA ALA A 125 -8.52 4.82 10.85
C ALA A 125 -9.10 3.41 10.90
N ASN A 126 -9.74 2.98 9.82
CA ASN A 126 -10.29 1.64 9.74
C ASN A 126 -10.25 1.12 8.30
N GLN A 127 -10.31 -0.20 8.17
CA GLN A 127 -10.35 -0.93 6.92
C GLN A 127 -11.33 -2.08 7.03
N ALA A 128 -12.10 -2.31 5.97
CA ALA A 128 -12.91 -3.49 5.80
C ALA A 128 -12.63 -4.17 4.47
N THR A 129 -12.85 -5.47 4.44
CA THR A 129 -12.56 -6.32 3.28
C THR A 129 -13.77 -7.18 2.94
N GLU A 130 -14.12 -7.22 1.65
CA GLU A 130 -15.05 -8.16 1.05
C GLU A 130 -14.28 -9.22 0.28
N LYS A 131 -14.66 -10.48 0.46
CA LYS A 131 -14.13 -11.61 -0.30
C LYS A 131 -15.23 -12.17 -1.19
N LEU A 132 -14.99 -12.17 -2.49
CA LEU A 132 -15.92 -12.71 -3.48
C LEU A 132 -15.73 -14.22 -3.61
N THR A 133 -16.83 -14.94 -3.85
CA THR A 133 -16.81 -16.37 -4.14
C THR A 133 -16.13 -16.63 -5.51
N VAL A 134 -16.41 -15.79 -6.50
CA VAL A 134 -15.85 -15.87 -7.84
C VAL A 134 -14.95 -14.68 -8.11
N ALA A 135 -13.77 -14.93 -8.69
CA ALA A 135 -12.86 -13.88 -9.12
C ALA A 135 -13.51 -13.04 -10.23
N THR A 136 -13.36 -11.72 -10.17
CA THR A 136 -13.99 -10.80 -11.12
C THR A 136 -13.05 -9.69 -11.57
N GLN A 137 -13.31 -9.12 -12.74
CA GLN A 137 -12.78 -7.83 -13.21
C GLN A 137 -13.90 -6.84 -13.55
N ASP A 138 -15.16 -7.22 -13.26
CA ASP A 138 -16.33 -6.39 -13.50
C ASP A 138 -16.38 -5.20 -12.53
N SER A 139 -16.47 -3.99 -13.10
CA SER A 139 -16.47 -2.75 -12.31
C SER A 139 -17.68 -2.66 -11.39
N ARG A 140 -18.86 -3.15 -11.80
CA ARG A 140 -20.09 -3.08 -10.99
C ARG A 140 -19.95 -3.93 -9.74
N THR A 141 -19.49 -5.16 -9.89
CA THR A 141 -19.27 -6.10 -8.78
C THR A 141 -18.23 -5.55 -7.81
N ILE A 142 -17.11 -5.00 -8.31
CA ILE A 142 -16.06 -4.40 -7.48
C ILE A 142 -16.58 -3.17 -6.73
N ILE A 143 -17.37 -2.30 -7.38
CA ILE A 143 -17.96 -1.12 -6.75
C ILE A 143 -18.95 -1.54 -5.65
N GLN A 144 -19.81 -2.51 -5.90
CA GLN A 144 -20.76 -3.01 -4.90
C GLN A 144 -20.05 -3.57 -3.66
N ALA A 145 -19.01 -4.37 -3.87
CA ALA A 145 -18.20 -4.90 -2.76
C ALA A 145 -17.48 -3.77 -1.99
N ALA A 146 -16.93 -2.78 -2.71
CA ALA A 146 -16.31 -1.63 -2.07
C ALA A 146 -17.31 -0.80 -1.24
N GLN A 147 -18.54 -0.60 -1.72
CA GLN A 147 -19.59 0.11 -0.98
C GLN A 147 -20.04 -0.69 0.26
N ALA A 148 -20.16 -2.01 0.17
CA ALA A 148 -20.47 -2.86 1.30
C ALA A 148 -19.34 -2.81 2.37
N ALA A 149 -18.07 -2.82 1.96
CA ALA A 149 -16.95 -2.65 2.86
C ALA A 149 -16.94 -1.27 3.53
N LEU A 150 -17.22 -0.20 2.76
CA LEU A 150 -17.32 1.17 3.29
C LEU A 150 -18.38 1.28 4.37
N ALA A 151 -19.58 0.72 4.14
CA ALA A 151 -20.69 0.78 5.09
C ALA A 151 -20.35 0.21 6.47
N ARG A 152 -19.45 -0.76 6.55
CA ARG A 152 -19.01 -1.36 7.83
C ARG A 152 -18.07 -0.49 8.65
N ILE A 153 -17.36 0.44 7.99
CA ILE A 153 -16.31 1.24 8.64
C ILE A 153 -16.65 2.73 8.71
N TRP A 154 -17.72 3.14 8.04
CA TRP A 154 -18.15 4.54 8.10
C TRP A 154 -18.58 4.91 9.53
N ARG A 155 -18.21 6.10 9.95
CA ARG A 155 -18.70 6.74 11.19
C ARG A 155 -19.07 8.18 10.87
N GLU A 156 -20.23 8.59 11.41
CA GLU A 156 -20.69 9.97 11.34
C GLU A 156 -19.78 10.90 12.17
N ASP A 157 -19.86 12.18 11.93
CA ASP A 157 -19.16 13.25 12.67
C ASP A 157 -17.61 13.10 12.68
N ILE A 158 -17.07 12.49 11.65
CA ILE A 158 -15.64 12.36 11.45
C ILE A 158 -15.20 13.04 10.15
N ALA A 159 -14.16 13.87 10.24
CA ALA A 159 -13.56 14.58 9.11
C ALA A 159 -12.43 13.76 8.46
N TYR A 160 -12.77 12.99 7.43
CA TYR A 160 -11.84 12.08 6.77
C TYR A 160 -10.86 12.82 5.87
N ALA A 161 -9.58 12.46 5.98
CA ALA A 161 -8.48 13.06 5.21
C ALA A 161 -8.01 12.19 4.04
N LYS A 162 -8.26 10.88 4.10
CA LYS A 162 -7.83 9.93 3.07
C LYS A 162 -8.75 8.73 2.99
N ALA A 163 -8.97 8.26 1.76
CA ALA A 163 -9.62 6.98 1.49
C ALA A 163 -8.93 6.25 0.34
N GLY A 164 -9.19 4.95 0.23
CA GLY A 164 -8.70 4.15 -0.89
C GLY A 164 -9.38 2.79 -0.98
N VAL A 165 -9.24 2.22 -2.17
CA VAL A 165 -9.65 0.87 -2.52
C VAL A 165 -8.43 0.06 -2.90
N MET A 166 -8.35 -1.16 -2.40
CA MET A 166 -7.31 -2.13 -2.71
C MET A 166 -7.95 -3.40 -3.26
N LEU A 167 -7.44 -3.88 -4.39
CA LEU A 167 -7.78 -5.17 -4.97
C LEU A 167 -6.62 -6.12 -4.74
N ALA A 168 -6.90 -7.36 -4.37
CA ALA A 168 -5.92 -8.40 -4.11
C ALA A 168 -6.49 -9.80 -4.43
N ASP A 169 -5.70 -10.84 -4.18
CA ASP A 169 -6.01 -12.22 -4.52
C ASP A 169 -6.29 -12.36 -6.02
N PHE A 170 -5.22 -12.11 -6.82
CA PHE A 170 -5.33 -12.05 -8.27
C PHE A 170 -5.16 -13.42 -8.91
N SER A 171 -5.96 -13.66 -9.96
CA SER A 171 -5.84 -14.81 -10.84
C SER A 171 -5.85 -14.35 -12.31
N GLY A 172 -5.15 -15.07 -13.19
CA GLY A 172 -5.10 -14.78 -14.64
C GLY A 172 -6.31 -15.27 -15.44
N LYS A 173 -7.26 -15.94 -14.77
CA LYS A 173 -8.51 -16.46 -15.38
C LYS A 173 -9.64 -16.32 -14.38
N GLU A 174 -10.88 -16.18 -14.88
CA GLU A 174 -12.08 -16.39 -14.07
C GLU A 174 -11.95 -17.74 -13.37
N ALA A 175 -12.12 -17.76 -12.06
CA ALA A 175 -12.23 -19.02 -11.36
C ALA A 175 -13.53 -19.66 -11.84
N GLN A 176 -13.42 -20.74 -12.60
CA GLN A 176 -14.55 -21.57 -12.94
C GLN A 176 -15.14 -22.05 -11.60
N LEU A 177 -16.42 -21.78 -11.37
CA LEU A 177 -17.15 -22.42 -10.29
C LEU A 177 -17.10 -23.91 -10.58
N ASP A 178 -16.47 -24.68 -9.70
CA ASP A 178 -16.65 -26.12 -9.72
C ASP A 178 -18.12 -26.37 -9.44
N LEU A 179 -18.81 -26.91 -10.44
CA LEU A 179 -20.24 -27.21 -10.41
C LEU A 179 -20.60 -28.35 -9.40
N PHE A 180 -19.60 -28.82 -8.64
CA PHE A 180 -19.69 -30.04 -7.83
C PHE A 180 -19.12 -29.89 -6.39
N ASP A 181 -19.09 -28.66 -5.82
CA ASP A 181 -18.90 -28.48 -4.37
C ASP A 181 -20.20 -28.20 -3.66
#